data_a682d41a9c2018814cc132560d9f9b6c
#
_entry.id   a682d41a9c2018814cc132560d9f9b6c
#
_cell.length_a   1.000
_cell.length_b   1.000
_cell.length_c   1.000
_cell.angle_alpha   90.00
_cell.angle_beta   90.00
_cell.angle_gamma   90.00
#
_symmetry.space_group_name_H-M   'P 1'
#
loop_
_entity.id
_entity.type
_entity.pdbx_description
1 polymer ?
#
loop_
_entity_poly.entity_id
_entity_poly.type
_entity_poly.pdbx_seq_one_letter_code
_entity_poly.pdbx_strand_id
1 'polypeptide(L)'
;MQRVALVTGANRGLGLEIVTQLARLGLLVVPTARDADSAAAVAHALTASGLQAVPGVLDVTSDASVGALQTAVLGQLGRVDVLVNNAGIGHDFGRPAAGADLALVEDHLRTNLLGSWRVSNAFVEGMVANRYGRIVFLSSGMGALSEMGGGSPGYRVSKAGVNALVRMLAAETAGANVLVNAACPGWVRTDMGGPNATRTVTEGADTAVWLATLEDGGPTGGFFRDRAAIAF
;
A
#
# COMPACT_ATOMS: atom_id res chain seq x y z
N MET A 1 -9.77 10.68 19.47
CA MET A 1 -8.40 10.14 19.43
C MET A 1 -7.89 10.29 18.00
N GLN A 2 -6.65 10.74 17.79
CA GLN A 2 -6.09 10.93 16.45
C GLN A 2 -5.87 9.57 15.79
N ARG A 3 -6.21 9.45 14.49
CA ARG A 3 -6.00 8.22 13.72
C ARG A 3 -4.55 8.08 13.29
N VAL A 4 -4.05 6.85 13.28
CA VAL A 4 -2.69 6.48 12.90
C VAL A 4 -2.69 5.81 11.54
N ALA A 5 -1.90 6.33 10.58
CA ALA A 5 -1.76 5.79 9.23
C ALA A 5 -0.34 5.30 8.97
N LEU A 6 -0.19 4.03 8.66
CA LEU A 6 1.07 3.41 8.24
C LEU A 6 1.10 3.27 6.72
N VAL A 7 2.17 3.77 6.09
CA VAL A 7 2.35 3.68 4.63
C VAL A 7 3.66 2.95 4.33
N THR A 8 3.59 1.83 3.61
CA THR A 8 4.79 1.05 3.27
C THR A 8 5.52 1.65 2.06
N GLY A 9 6.86 1.70 2.10
CA GLY A 9 7.68 2.25 1.01
C GLY A 9 7.41 3.73 0.76
N ALA A 10 7.36 4.53 1.82
CA ALA A 10 6.96 5.94 1.79
C ALA A 10 8.14 6.92 1.68
N ASN A 11 9.35 6.45 1.39
CA ASN A 11 10.55 7.30 1.30
C ASN A 11 10.66 8.09 -0.02
N ARG A 12 9.85 7.78 -1.03
CA ARG A 12 9.83 8.46 -2.33
C ARG A 12 8.54 8.23 -3.10
N GLY A 13 8.41 8.93 -4.23
CA GLY A 13 7.38 8.70 -5.23
C GLY A 13 5.96 8.71 -4.66
N LEU A 14 5.18 7.71 -5.06
CA LEU A 14 3.76 7.62 -4.70
C LEU A 14 3.53 7.45 -3.19
N GLY A 15 4.35 6.63 -2.52
CA GLY A 15 4.23 6.43 -1.07
C GLY A 15 4.51 7.71 -0.27
N LEU A 16 5.49 8.51 -0.66
CA LEU A 16 5.77 9.81 -0.05
C LEU A 16 4.61 10.79 -0.24
N GLU A 17 4.01 10.81 -1.41
CA GLU A 17 2.86 11.68 -1.68
C GLU A 17 1.64 11.24 -0.86
N ILE A 18 1.33 9.93 -0.81
CA ILE A 18 0.22 9.40 -0.02
C ILE A 18 0.39 9.77 1.47
N VAL A 19 1.57 9.51 2.04
CA VAL A 19 1.82 9.81 3.45
C VAL A 19 1.71 11.31 3.74
N THR A 20 2.16 12.16 2.81
CA THR A 20 2.06 13.61 2.92
C THR A 20 0.61 14.08 2.90
N GLN A 21 -0.21 13.56 1.98
CA GLN A 21 -1.63 13.91 1.91
C GLN A 21 -2.39 13.44 3.15
N LEU A 22 -2.13 12.22 3.65
CA LEU A 22 -2.76 11.71 4.89
C LEU A 22 -2.39 12.56 6.11
N ALA A 23 -1.12 13.00 6.22
CA ALA A 23 -0.68 13.88 7.29
C ALA A 23 -1.37 15.25 7.22
N ARG A 24 -1.55 15.83 6.02
CA ARG A 24 -2.30 17.09 5.81
C ARG A 24 -3.77 16.97 6.16
N LEU A 25 -4.35 15.76 6.09
CA LEU A 25 -5.71 15.46 6.56
C LEU A 25 -5.79 15.26 8.08
N GLY A 26 -4.69 15.48 8.82
CA GLY A 26 -4.65 15.45 10.27
C GLY A 26 -4.38 14.07 10.88
N LEU A 27 -4.00 13.08 10.10
CA LEU A 27 -3.59 11.78 10.65
C LEU A 27 -2.15 11.87 11.18
N LEU A 28 -1.85 11.12 12.25
CA LEU A 28 -0.47 10.82 12.61
C LEU A 28 0.02 9.74 11.64
N VAL A 29 1.09 10.00 10.92
CA VAL A 29 1.57 9.09 9.89
C VAL A 29 2.86 8.36 10.29
N VAL A 30 2.96 7.11 9.84
CA VAL A 30 4.18 6.29 9.97
C VAL A 30 4.71 6.02 8.56
N PRO A 31 5.54 6.94 7.99
CA PRO A 31 6.26 6.66 6.75
C PRO A 31 7.29 5.57 6.99
N THR A 32 7.28 4.51 6.15
CA THR A 32 8.27 3.44 6.29
C THR A 32 9.23 3.35 5.11
N ALA A 33 10.46 2.99 5.42
CA ALA A 33 11.53 2.68 4.48
C ALA A 33 12.35 1.49 4.97
N ARG A 34 13.16 0.87 4.09
CA ARG A 34 14.01 -0.27 4.45
C ARG A 34 15.18 0.11 5.36
N ASP A 35 15.62 1.34 5.30
CA ASP A 35 16.69 1.89 6.13
C ASP A 35 16.17 3.02 7.03
N ALA A 36 16.79 3.16 8.20
CA ALA A 36 16.37 4.09 9.23
C ALA A 36 16.54 5.55 8.80
N ASP A 37 17.60 5.86 8.05
CA ASP A 37 17.90 7.24 7.64
C ASP A 37 16.85 7.76 6.66
N SER A 38 16.45 6.95 5.69
CA SER A 38 15.37 7.29 4.75
C SER A 38 14.03 7.49 5.46
N ALA A 39 13.68 6.63 6.39
CA ALA A 39 12.44 6.77 7.17
C ALA A 39 12.47 8.04 8.04
N ALA A 40 13.59 8.28 8.73
CA ALA A 40 13.79 9.45 9.59
C ALA A 40 13.75 10.75 8.77
N ALA A 41 14.37 10.79 7.59
CA ALA A 41 14.38 11.96 6.72
C ALA A 41 12.96 12.40 6.32
N VAL A 42 12.08 11.44 5.94
CA VAL A 42 10.69 11.73 5.61
C VAL A 42 9.92 12.22 6.84
N ALA A 43 10.03 11.54 7.96
CA ALA A 43 9.35 11.94 9.19
C ALA A 43 9.78 13.34 9.64
N HIS A 44 11.08 13.64 9.57
CA HIS A 44 11.62 14.96 9.88
C HIS A 44 11.09 16.04 8.94
N ALA A 45 11.05 15.80 7.63
CA ALA A 45 10.52 16.77 6.66
C ALA A 45 9.03 17.08 6.91
N LEU A 46 8.23 16.05 7.24
CA LEU A 46 6.83 16.22 7.59
C LEU A 46 6.67 17.02 8.90
N THR A 47 7.43 16.69 9.95
CA THR A 47 7.36 17.40 11.24
C THR A 47 7.87 18.83 11.14
N ALA A 48 8.90 19.10 10.36
CA ALA A 48 9.36 20.45 10.07
C ALA A 48 8.29 21.31 9.35
N SER A 49 7.35 20.66 8.66
CA SER A 49 6.19 21.30 8.05
C SER A 49 4.95 21.41 8.96
N GLY A 50 5.11 21.09 10.26
CA GLY A 50 4.03 21.13 11.24
C GLY A 50 3.08 19.92 11.22
N LEU A 51 3.43 18.87 10.48
CA LEU A 51 2.65 17.64 10.39
C LEU A 51 3.15 16.61 11.42
N GLN A 52 2.32 15.61 11.75
CA GLN A 52 2.68 14.61 12.75
C GLN A 52 3.15 13.32 12.07
N ALA A 53 4.40 12.94 12.30
CA ALA A 53 5.01 11.76 11.72
C ALA A 53 5.98 11.07 12.68
N VAL A 54 6.00 9.73 12.64
CA VAL A 54 6.93 8.87 13.37
C VAL A 54 7.59 7.94 12.36
N PRO A 55 8.92 7.87 12.26
CA PRO A 55 9.58 7.02 11.29
C PRO A 55 9.39 5.53 11.60
N GLY A 56 9.25 4.70 10.56
CA GLY A 56 9.21 3.24 10.67
C GLY A 56 10.22 2.55 9.76
N VAL A 57 11.02 1.64 10.30
CA VAL A 57 11.92 0.80 9.47
C VAL A 57 11.18 -0.47 9.08
N LEU A 58 11.12 -0.76 7.78
CA LEU A 58 10.35 -1.89 7.26
C LEU A 58 10.94 -2.46 5.97
N ASP A 59 11.33 -3.73 6.04
CA ASP A 59 11.43 -4.61 4.88
C ASP A 59 10.21 -5.53 4.86
N VAL A 60 9.31 -5.32 3.90
CA VAL A 60 8.07 -6.10 3.77
C VAL A 60 8.33 -7.57 3.46
N THR A 61 9.53 -7.94 3.00
CA THR A 61 9.91 -9.31 2.68
C THR A 61 10.42 -10.10 3.89
N SER A 62 10.59 -9.46 5.06
CA SER A 62 11.14 -10.03 6.28
C SER A 62 10.11 -10.07 7.42
N ASP A 63 9.79 -11.28 7.90
CA ASP A 63 8.91 -11.46 9.05
C ASP A 63 9.47 -10.79 10.32
N ALA A 64 10.79 -10.86 10.51
CA ALA A 64 11.45 -10.21 11.64
C ALA A 64 11.32 -8.68 11.59
N SER A 65 11.48 -8.07 10.38
CA SER A 65 11.32 -6.63 10.21
C SER A 65 9.89 -6.17 10.46
N VAL A 66 8.90 -6.93 9.95
CA VAL A 66 7.48 -6.62 10.17
C VAL A 66 7.11 -6.74 11.65
N GLY A 67 7.55 -7.80 12.34
CA GLY A 67 7.31 -7.97 13.78
C GLY A 67 7.96 -6.89 14.64
N ALA A 68 9.18 -6.48 14.30
CA ALA A 68 9.86 -5.37 14.98
C ALA A 68 9.10 -4.04 14.80
N LEU A 69 8.66 -3.73 13.56
CA LEU A 69 7.86 -2.54 13.30
C LEU A 69 6.53 -2.58 14.05
N GLN A 70 5.82 -3.71 14.01
CA GLN A 70 4.56 -3.89 14.74
C GLN A 70 4.73 -3.59 16.23
N THR A 71 5.76 -4.19 16.86
CA THR A 71 6.06 -3.99 18.29
C THR A 71 6.35 -2.52 18.58
N ALA A 72 7.18 -1.86 17.77
CA ALA A 72 7.53 -0.46 17.96
C ALA A 72 6.32 0.46 17.81
N VAL A 73 5.54 0.30 16.73
CA VAL A 73 4.37 1.15 16.45
C VAL A 73 3.28 0.95 17.48
N LEU A 74 2.94 -0.30 17.83
CA LEU A 74 1.91 -0.56 18.84
C LEU A 74 2.37 -0.16 20.24
N GLY A 75 3.64 -0.33 20.58
CA GLY A 75 4.21 0.12 21.86
C GLY A 75 4.22 1.65 22.02
N GLN A 76 4.45 2.39 20.94
CA GLN A 76 4.51 3.86 20.97
C GLN A 76 3.14 4.52 20.75
N LEU A 77 2.34 4.01 19.82
CA LEU A 77 1.12 4.66 19.34
C LEU A 77 -0.16 3.92 19.76
N GLY A 78 -0.04 2.69 20.21
CA GLY A 78 -1.13 1.84 20.68
C GLY A 78 -2.02 1.24 19.59
N ARG A 79 -1.98 1.76 18.37
CA ARG A 79 -2.88 1.36 17.26
C ARG A 79 -2.34 1.72 15.88
N VAL A 80 -2.88 1.04 14.87
CA VAL A 80 -2.85 1.47 13.47
C VAL A 80 -4.28 1.44 12.95
N ASP A 81 -4.78 2.53 12.43
CA ASP A 81 -6.14 2.69 11.91
C ASP A 81 -6.23 2.57 10.40
N VAL A 82 -5.15 2.99 9.74
CA VAL A 82 -5.03 3.01 8.28
C VAL A 82 -3.72 2.34 7.89
N LEU A 83 -3.80 1.37 7.00
CA LEU A 83 -2.65 0.71 6.40
C LEU A 83 -2.69 0.90 4.89
N VAL A 84 -1.66 1.54 4.33
CA VAL A 84 -1.48 1.63 2.89
C VAL A 84 -0.30 0.77 2.47
N ASN A 85 -0.60 -0.37 1.85
CA ASN A 85 0.37 -1.29 1.26
C ASN A 85 0.81 -0.74 -0.11
N ASN A 86 1.81 0.14 -0.09
CA ASN A 86 2.36 0.79 -1.29
C ASN A 86 3.68 0.16 -1.76
N ALA A 87 4.49 -0.41 -0.87
CA ALA A 87 5.77 -1.02 -1.23
C ALA A 87 5.59 -2.05 -2.38
N GLY A 88 6.42 -1.93 -3.40
CA GLY A 88 6.35 -2.81 -4.56
C GLY A 88 7.50 -2.60 -5.54
N ILE A 89 7.71 -3.58 -6.40
CA ILE A 89 8.70 -3.58 -7.47
C ILE A 89 8.05 -3.85 -8.82
N GLY A 90 8.72 -3.42 -9.91
CA GLY A 90 8.31 -3.67 -11.29
C GLY A 90 9.58 -3.73 -12.16
N HIS A 91 10.19 -4.93 -12.27
CA HIS A 91 11.47 -5.11 -12.94
C HIS A 91 11.36 -5.93 -14.24
N ASP A 92 10.18 -6.39 -14.60
CA ASP A 92 9.93 -7.27 -15.74
C ASP A 92 9.05 -6.67 -16.84
N PHE A 93 8.92 -5.34 -16.85
CA PHE A 93 8.10 -4.65 -17.85
C PHE A 93 8.53 -5.00 -19.29
N GLY A 94 7.54 -5.40 -20.10
CA GLY A 94 7.73 -5.79 -21.49
C GLY A 94 8.30 -7.21 -21.71
N ARG A 95 8.73 -7.93 -20.66
CA ARG A 95 9.23 -9.32 -20.79
C ARG A 95 8.06 -10.28 -21.02
N PRO A 96 8.21 -11.28 -21.93
CA PRO A 96 7.13 -12.24 -22.19
C PRO A 96 6.94 -13.21 -21.02
N ALA A 97 5.74 -13.78 -20.91
CA ALA A 97 5.46 -14.82 -19.91
C ALA A 97 6.04 -16.18 -20.34
N ALA A 98 6.02 -16.49 -21.64
CA ALA A 98 6.65 -17.69 -22.16
C ALA A 98 8.19 -17.55 -22.03
N GLY A 99 8.81 -18.48 -21.30
CA GLY A 99 10.25 -18.45 -21.01
C GLY A 99 10.64 -17.39 -19.95
N ALA A 100 9.71 -16.96 -19.12
CA ALA A 100 10.00 -16.02 -18.04
C ALA A 100 11.04 -16.58 -17.06
N ASP A 101 11.92 -15.71 -16.57
CA ASP A 101 12.77 -15.99 -15.42
C ASP A 101 11.92 -16.08 -14.16
N LEU A 102 11.73 -17.31 -13.66
CA LEU A 102 10.89 -17.57 -12.49
C LEU A 102 11.45 -16.96 -11.21
N ALA A 103 12.77 -16.81 -11.08
CA ALA A 103 13.35 -16.12 -9.91
C ALA A 103 12.90 -14.66 -9.86
N LEU A 104 12.85 -13.99 -11.01
CA LEU A 104 12.32 -12.63 -11.10
C LEU A 104 10.81 -12.58 -10.80
N VAL A 105 10.04 -13.58 -11.24
CA VAL A 105 8.62 -13.70 -10.89
C VAL A 105 8.43 -13.87 -9.39
N GLU A 106 9.23 -14.74 -8.76
CA GLU A 106 9.22 -14.97 -7.31
C GLU A 106 9.53 -13.69 -6.52
N ASP A 107 10.49 -12.88 -6.98
CA ASP A 107 10.79 -11.58 -6.35
C ASP A 107 9.58 -10.63 -6.36
N HIS A 108 8.84 -10.59 -7.47
CA HIS A 108 7.60 -9.81 -7.54
C HIS A 108 6.54 -10.35 -6.58
N LEU A 109 6.34 -11.67 -6.54
CA LEU A 109 5.39 -12.27 -5.61
C LEU A 109 5.80 -12.03 -4.16
N ARG A 110 7.07 -12.21 -3.84
CA ARG A 110 7.63 -12.00 -2.48
C ARG A 110 7.41 -10.58 -1.99
N THR A 111 7.67 -9.58 -2.85
CA THR A 111 7.57 -8.18 -2.46
C THR A 111 6.13 -7.67 -2.56
N ASN A 112 5.50 -7.78 -3.74
CA ASN A 112 4.23 -7.11 -4.01
C ASN A 112 3.04 -7.80 -3.35
N LEU A 113 3.02 -9.14 -3.32
CA LEU A 113 1.92 -9.93 -2.78
C LEU A 113 2.20 -10.37 -1.35
N LEU A 114 3.20 -11.23 -1.13
CA LEU A 114 3.46 -11.80 0.19
C LEU A 114 3.92 -10.72 1.18
N GLY A 115 4.67 -9.71 0.72
CA GLY A 115 5.07 -8.58 1.54
C GLY A 115 3.87 -7.77 2.05
N SER A 116 2.97 -7.40 1.15
CA SER A 116 1.75 -6.67 1.54
C SER A 116 0.81 -7.50 2.41
N TRP A 117 0.72 -8.81 2.17
CA TRP A 117 -0.06 -9.73 3.00
C TRP A 117 0.52 -9.85 4.40
N ARG A 118 1.83 -10.04 4.51
CA ARG A 118 2.57 -10.09 5.79
C ARG A 118 2.33 -8.85 6.64
N VAL A 119 2.45 -7.67 6.05
CA VAL A 119 2.19 -6.42 6.78
C VAL A 119 0.72 -6.31 7.19
N SER A 120 -0.22 -6.73 6.32
CA SER A 120 -1.65 -6.70 6.66
C SER A 120 -1.98 -7.63 7.83
N ASN A 121 -1.41 -8.84 7.88
CA ASN A 121 -1.58 -9.78 8.99
C ASN A 121 -1.10 -9.20 10.32
N ALA A 122 -0.05 -8.39 10.31
CA ALA A 122 0.47 -7.78 11.54
C ALA A 122 -0.50 -6.79 12.20
N PHE A 123 -1.42 -6.17 11.42
CA PHE A 123 -2.25 -5.08 11.94
C PHE A 123 -3.76 -5.35 11.87
N VAL A 124 -4.23 -6.28 11.05
CA VAL A 124 -5.67 -6.50 10.81
C VAL A 124 -6.43 -6.93 12.07
N GLU A 125 -5.84 -7.77 12.91
CA GLU A 125 -6.49 -8.20 14.16
C GLU A 125 -6.74 -7.03 15.11
N GLY A 126 -5.77 -6.11 15.24
CA GLY A 126 -5.94 -4.89 16.03
C GLY A 126 -7.02 -3.97 15.47
N MET A 127 -7.14 -3.87 14.14
CA MET A 127 -8.21 -3.09 13.49
C MET A 127 -9.59 -3.73 13.75
N VAL A 128 -9.70 -5.07 13.68
CA VAL A 128 -10.94 -5.80 13.98
C VAL A 128 -11.34 -5.59 15.45
N ALA A 129 -10.39 -5.73 16.38
CA ALA A 129 -10.64 -5.53 17.81
C ALA A 129 -11.09 -4.09 18.12
N ASN A 130 -10.52 -3.10 17.45
CA ASN A 130 -10.87 -1.68 17.58
C ASN A 130 -12.15 -1.30 16.80
N ARG A 131 -12.74 -2.22 16.03
CA ARG A 131 -13.90 -1.99 15.14
C ARG A 131 -13.71 -0.78 14.21
N TYR A 132 -12.48 -0.60 13.75
CA TYR A 132 -12.13 0.41 12.78
C TYR A 132 -10.82 0.03 12.06
N GLY A 133 -10.85 0.03 10.73
CA GLY A 133 -9.67 -0.15 9.89
C GLY A 133 -9.92 0.30 8.46
N ARG A 134 -8.87 0.83 7.81
CA ARG A 134 -8.83 1.11 6.38
C ARG A 134 -7.56 0.48 5.82
N ILE A 135 -7.69 -0.57 5.04
CA ILE A 135 -6.55 -1.26 4.41
C ILE A 135 -6.62 -1.01 2.91
N VAL A 136 -5.62 -0.34 2.39
CA VAL A 136 -5.50 0.00 0.96
C VAL A 136 -4.31 -0.71 0.37
N PHE A 137 -4.53 -1.44 -0.70
CA PHE A 137 -3.47 -2.07 -1.48
C PHE A 137 -3.23 -1.30 -2.77
N LEU A 138 -2.01 -0.86 -3.03
CA LEU A 138 -1.61 -0.34 -4.34
C LEU A 138 -1.53 -1.51 -5.33
N SER A 139 -2.58 -1.62 -6.15
CA SER A 139 -2.64 -2.57 -7.25
C SER A 139 -2.35 -1.86 -8.60
N SER A 140 -2.75 -2.45 -9.69
CA SER A 140 -2.57 -1.94 -11.03
C SER A 140 -3.65 -2.50 -11.97
N GLY A 141 -4.08 -1.73 -12.96
CA GLY A 141 -4.88 -2.24 -14.07
C GLY A 141 -4.22 -3.43 -14.78
N MET A 142 -2.88 -3.53 -14.73
CA MET A 142 -2.17 -4.70 -15.26
C MET A 142 -2.42 -5.98 -14.46
N GLY A 143 -2.97 -5.90 -13.24
CA GLY A 143 -3.41 -7.02 -12.43
C GLY A 143 -4.91 -7.34 -12.57
N ALA A 144 -5.67 -6.57 -13.33
CA ALA A 144 -7.06 -6.86 -13.61
C ALA A 144 -7.15 -8.07 -14.58
N LEU A 145 -7.88 -9.11 -14.19
CA LEU A 145 -8.07 -10.29 -15.04
C LEU A 145 -8.92 -9.95 -16.27
N SER A 146 -9.86 -9.02 -16.13
CA SER A 146 -10.72 -8.52 -17.20
C SER A 146 -9.96 -7.82 -18.34
N GLU A 147 -8.75 -7.27 -18.03
CA GLU A 147 -7.89 -6.55 -18.98
C GLU A 147 -6.50 -7.21 -19.09
N MET A 148 -6.38 -8.50 -18.72
CA MET A 148 -5.11 -9.19 -18.69
C MET A 148 -4.53 -9.36 -20.09
N GLY A 149 -3.44 -8.66 -20.36
CA GLY A 149 -2.66 -8.77 -21.59
C GLY A 149 -1.34 -9.50 -21.37
N GLY A 150 -0.55 -9.64 -22.43
CA GLY A 150 0.79 -10.25 -22.38
C GLY A 150 1.84 -9.34 -21.74
N GLY A 151 3.01 -9.90 -21.47
CA GLY A 151 4.18 -9.21 -20.90
C GLY A 151 4.10 -8.99 -19.39
N SER A 152 5.25 -8.69 -18.79
CA SER A 152 5.38 -8.35 -17.35
C SER A 152 4.78 -9.39 -16.40
N PRO A 153 5.15 -10.71 -16.55
CA PRO A 153 4.45 -11.80 -15.89
C PRO A 153 4.49 -11.71 -14.37
N GLY A 154 5.63 -11.43 -13.76
CA GLY A 154 5.77 -11.32 -12.31
C GLY A 154 4.97 -10.15 -11.75
N TYR A 155 5.04 -8.98 -12.40
CA TYR A 155 4.27 -7.82 -11.98
C TYR A 155 2.76 -8.09 -12.06
N ARG A 156 2.27 -8.55 -13.24
CA ARG A 156 0.83 -8.82 -13.46
C ARG A 156 0.29 -9.86 -12.48
N VAL A 157 0.96 -11.01 -12.35
CA VAL A 157 0.51 -12.08 -11.45
C VAL A 157 0.54 -11.61 -10.00
N SER A 158 1.57 -10.87 -9.58
CA SER A 158 1.62 -10.34 -8.21
C SER A 158 0.46 -9.36 -7.92
N LYS A 159 0.10 -8.50 -8.89
CA LYS A 159 -1.01 -7.55 -8.71
C LYS A 159 -2.39 -8.21 -8.82
N ALA A 160 -2.55 -9.26 -9.64
CA ALA A 160 -3.75 -10.10 -9.62
C ALA A 160 -3.90 -10.84 -8.28
N GLY A 161 -2.81 -11.36 -7.72
CA GLY A 161 -2.80 -11.93 -6.38
C GLY A 161 -3.19 -10.93 -5.29
N VAL A 162 -2.72 -9.69 -5.38
CA VAL A 162 -3.15 -8.60 -4.48
C VAL A 162 -4.66 -8.35 -4.60
N ASN A 163 -5.22 -8.35 -5.81
CA ASN A 163 -6.66 -8.18 -6.03
C ASN A 163 -7.46 -9.32 -5.37
N ALA A 164 -6.99 -10.57 -5.48
CA ALA A 164 -7.59 -11.71 -4.79
C ALA A 164 -7.52 -11.57 -3.27
N LEU A 165 -6.36 -11.15 -2.74
CA LEU A 165 -6.16 -10.91 -1.29
C LEU A 165 -7.13 -9.86 -0.75
N VAL A 166 -7.36 -8.77 -1.49
CA VAL A 166 -8.34 -7.74 -1.13
C VAL A 166 -9.73 -8.33 -0.94
N ARG A 167 -10.16 -9.20 -1.85
CA ARG A 167 -11.47 -9.87 -1.77
C ARG A 167 -11.58 -10.77 -0.54
N MET A 168 -10.54 -11.55 -0.25
CA MET A 168 -10.50 -12.45 0.91
C MET A 168 -10.55 -11.67 2.22
N LEU A 169 -9.63 -10.71 2.41
CA LEU A 169 -9.58 -9.92 3.64
C LEU A 169 -10.85 -9.11 3.86
N ALA A 170 -11.45 -8.54 2.82
CA ALA A 170 -12.73 -7.84 2.93
C ALA A 170 -13.87 -8.75 3.41
N ALA A 171 -13.93 -10.00 2.93
CA ALA A 171 -14.91 -10.98 3.36
C ALA A 171 -14.69 -11.42 4.82
N GLU A 172 -13.43 -11.66 5.21
CA GLU A 172 -13.05 -12.11 6.56
C GLU A 172 -13.22 -11.01 7.62
N THR A 173 -13.12 -9.73 7.23
CA THR A 173 -13.31 -8.59 8.15
C THR A 173 -14.72 -8.01 8.11
N ALA A 174 -15.65 -8.67 7.43
CA ALA A 174 -17.04 -8.21 7.31
C ALA A 174 -17.68 -8.00 8.70
N GLY A 175 -18.38 -6.89 8.86
CA GLY A 175 -19.04 -6.53 10.13
C GLY A 175 -18.15 -5.91 11.20
N ALA A 176 -16.81 -5.87 11.01
CA ALA A 176 -15.87 -5.28 11.95
C ALA A 176 -15.55 -3.79 11.66
N ASN A 177 -16.19 -3.16 10.65
CA ASN A 177 -15.88 -1.82 10.17
C ASN A 177 -14.41 -1.67 9.68
N VAL A 178 -13.87 -2.76 9.15
CA VAL A 178 -12.56 -2.76 8.48
C VAL A 178 -12.82 -2.81 6.98
N LEU A 179 -12.50 -1.72 6.28
CA LEU A 179 -12.70 -1.59 4.84
C LEU A 179 -11.39 -1.89 4.11
N VAL A 180 -11.42 -2.89 3.23
CA VAL A 180 -10.25 -3.39 2.51
C VAL A 180 -10.45 -3.20 1.02
N ASN A 181 -9.61 -2.41 0.36
CA ASN A 181 -9.76 -2.09 -1.06
C ASN A 181 -8.44 -2.03 -1.81
N ALA A 182 -8.50 -2.20 -3.13
CA ALA A 182 -7.39 -1.98 -4.04
C ALA A 182 -7.50 -0.62 -4.73
N ALA A 183 -6.37 0.10 -4.85
CA ALA A 183 -6.24 1.32 -5.62
C ALA A 183 -5.35 1.10 -6.85
N CYS A 184 -5.83 1.47 -8.03
CA CYS A 184 -5.00 1.59 -9.22
C CYS A 184 -4.59 3.06 -9.40
N PRO A 185 -3.31 3.40 -9.25
CA PRO A 185 -2.84 4.79 -9.38
C PRO A 185 -2.82 5.29 -10.84
N GLY A 186 -2.98 4.38 -11.82
CA GLY A 186 -2.69 4.64 -13.22
C GLY A 186 -1.18 4.64 -13.50
N TRP A 187 -0.75 5.27 -14.60
CA TRP A 187 0.66 5.37 -14.97
C TRP A 187 1.25 6.69 -14.45
N VAL A 188 2.00 6.59 -13.36
CA VAL A 188 2.44 7.73 -12.52
C VAL A 188 3.94 8.01 -12.71
N ARG A 189 4.32 9.27 -12.81
CA ARG A 189 5.72 9.73 -12.90
C ARG A 189 6.47 9.48 -11.59
N THR A 190 7.06 8.30 -11.50
CA THR A 190 7.92 7.80 -10.43
C THR A 190 9.12 7.10 -11.06
N ASP A 191 10.07 6.66 -10.27
CA ASP A 191 11.20 5.84 -10.77
C ASP A 191 10.71 4.58 -11.50
N MET A 192 9.61 3.98 -11.04
CA MET A 192 9.00 2.81 -11.68
C MET A 192 8.26 3.16 -12.98
N GLY A 193 7.52 4.26 -12.99
CA GLY A 193 6.69 4.64 -14.15
C GLY A 193 7.47 5.38 -15.22
N GLY A 194 8.61 5.96 -14.87
CA GLY A 194 9.46 6.75 -15.79
C GLY A 194 8.90 8.15 -16.12
N PRO A 195 9.69 8.95 -16.85
CA PRO A 195 9.37 10.35 -17.13
C PRO A 195 8.17 10.53 -18.08
N ASN A 196 7.89 9.52 -18.91
CA ASN A 196 6.80 9.58 -19.91
C ASN A 196 5.43 9.23 -19.33
N ALA A 197 5.35 8.90 -18.04
CA ALA A 197 4.09 8.59 -17.40
C ALA A 197 3.14 9.80 -17.42
N THR A 198 1.87 9.52 -17.61
CA THR A 198 0.84 10.55 -17.88
C THR A 198 0.36 11.28 -16.64
N ARG A 199 0.53 10.66 -15.45
CA ARG A 199 0.02 11.20 -14.18
C ARG A 199 1.14 11.74 -13.31
N THR A 200 0.84 12.80 -12.58
CA THR A 200 1.66 13.27 -11.45
C THR A 200 1.52 12.32 -10.26
N VAL A 201 2.44 12.39 -9.31
CA VAL A 201 2.33 11.62 -8.05
C VAL A 201 1.08 12.02 -7.26
N THR A 202 0.68 13.28 -7.32
CA THR A 202 -0.50 13.81 -6.64
C THR A 202 -1.78 13.20 -7.21
N GLU A 203 -1.94 13.15 -8.53
CA GLU A 203 -3.07 12.48 -9.20
C GLU A 203 -3.08 10.98 -8.92
N GLY A 204 -1.90 10.34 -8.93
CA GLY A 204 -1.78 8.91 -8.64
C GLY A 204 -2.12 8.54 -7.19
N ALA A 205 -1.87 9.42 -6.23
CA ALA A 205 -2.15 9.20 -4.81
C ALA A 205 -3.64 9.33 -4.46
N ASP A 206 -4.40 10.12 -5.22
CA ASP A 206 -5.76 10.55 -4.88
C ASP A 206 -6.70 9.39 -4.49
N THR A 207 -6.77 8.35 -5.32
CA THR A 207 -7.65 7.20 -5.05
C THR A 207 -7.22 6.44 -3.78
N ALA A 208 -5.92 6.27 -3.55
CA ALA A 208 -5.43 5.60 -2.35
C ALA A 208 -5.74 6.41 -1.08
N VAL A 209 -5.57 7.72 -1.13
CA VAL A 209 -5.90 8.63 -0.01
C VAL A 209 -7.40 8.63 0.26
N TRP A 210 -8.23 8.70 -0.79
CA TRP A 210 -9.68 8.59 -0.63
C TRP A 210 -10.10 7.27 0.03
N LEU A 211 -9.56 6.12 -0.41
CA LEU A 211 -9.84 4.82 0.21
C LEU A 211 -9.36 4.72 1.66
N ALA A 212 -8.23 5.35 1.98
CA ALA A 212 -7.65 5.41 3.31
C ALA A 212 -8.47 6.26 4.29
N THR A 213 -9.33 7.13 3.78
CA THR A 213 -10.14 8.07 4.58
C THR A 213 -11.65 7.88 4.41
N LEU A 214 -12.07 6.72 3.90
CA LEU A 214 -13.49 6.38 3.76
C LEU A 214 -14.23 6.47 5.11
N GLU A 215 -15.43 7.01 5.05
CA GLU A 215 -16.37 6.97 6.17
C GLU A 215 -16.80 5.53 6.49
N ASP A 216 -17.37 5.34 7.67
CA ASP A 216 -17.93 4.07 8.09
C ASP A 216 -19.04 3.63 7.13
N GLY A 217 -19.09 2.35 6.79
CA GLY A 217 -20.03 1.82 5.80
C GLY A 217 -19.66 2.09 4.34
N GLY A 218 -18.48 2.66 4.08
CA GLY A 218 -17.94 2.82 2.74
C GLY A 218 -17.70 1.48 2.01
N PRO A 219 -17.29 1.54 0.74
CA PRO A 219 -17.04 0.34 -0.05
C PRO A 219 -15.91 -0.52 0.54
N THR A 220 -16.05 -1.84 0.43
CA THR A 220 -15.03 -2.82 0.81
C THR A 220 -14.98 -3.96 -0.22
N GLY A 221 -13.81 -4.57 -0.41
CA GLY A 221 -13.60 -5.64 -1.38
C GLY A 221 -13.60 -5.15 -2.84
N GLY A 222 -13.45 -3.85 -3.09
CA GLY A 222 -13.48 -3.25 -4.41
C GLY A 222 -12.09 -2.91 -4.96
N PHE A 223 -12.06 -2.67 -6.27
CA PHE A 223 -10.90 -2.17 -7.00
C PHE A 223 -11.27 -0.82 -7.64
N PHE A 224 -10.45 0.21 -7.41
CA PHE A 224 -10.81 1.58 -7.75
C PHE A 224 -9.70 2.30 -8.51
N ARG A 225 -10.10 3.14 -9.47
CA ARG A 225 -9.28 4.14 -10.16
C ARG A 225 -10.08 5.43 -10.26
N ASP A 226 -9.44 6.58 -9.96
CA ASP A 226 -10.11 7.89 -10.00
C ASP A 226 -11.40 7.91 -9.14
N ARG A 227 -11.33 7.23 -7.97
CA ARG A 227 -12.44 7.03 -7.02
C ARG A 227 -13.65 6.28 -7.60
N ALA A 228 -13.55 5.76 -8.81
CA ALA A 228 -14.56 4.94 -9.46
C ALA A 228 -14.19 3.46 -9.40
N ALA A 229 -15.17 2.59 -9.20
CA ALA A 229 -14.97 1.15 -9.23
C ALA A 229 -14.59 0.68 -10.64
N ILE A 230 -13.61 -0.21 -10.72
CA ILE A 230 -13.19 -0.88 -11.93
C ILE A 230 -13.24 -2.40 -11.75
N ALA A 231 -13.26 -3.15 -12.84
CA ALA A 231 -13.25 -4.62 -12.78
C ALA A 231 -11.87 -5.14 -12.28
N PHE A 232 -11.91 -6.32 -11.64
CA PHE A 232 -10.73 -7.09 -11.26
C PHE A 232 -10.12 -7.85 -12.43
#